data_bf8cb04d68d10ac7b1ac6b59c073c883
#
_entry.id   bf8cb04d68d10ac7b1ac6b59c073c883
#
_cell.length_a   1.000
_cell.length_b   1.000
_cell.length_c   1.000
_cell.angle_alpha   90.00
_cell.angle_beta   90.00
_cell.angle_gamma   90.00
#
_symmetry.space_group_name_H-M   'P 1'
#
loop_
_entity.id
_entity.type
_entity.pdbx_description
1 polymer ?
#
loop_
_entity_poly.entity_id
_entity_poly.type
_entity_poly.pdbx_seq_one_letter_code
_entity_poly.pdbx_strand_id
1 'polypeptide(L)'
;MKLIFQIYLKFLAKIIIKKFKPRIIAVCGSTNKSTAVAAIARVLSPQIEIAASPKNYNAEIGIPLSILRIVPEGTTKIERWSSIALRALRQVFSLKTYPKIILLEFGMHAPMDAETVLDIAAPNICIFTNLAPSILSHTDKSEQYNKTFSYFLRRLPKETILITNADDPHLEELAQFFPDKVSRYGQNTASDWKLSEILDTDSGQEFNVIRQSEIFPVKLKEFGLHQAYIAAAAFALSSILELDLKKIQQEFSK
;
A
#
# COMPACT_ATOMS: atom_id res chain seq x y z
N MET A 1 22.94 6.62 17.97
CA MET A 1 21.58 6.58 18.56
C MET A 1 20.49 6.22 17.54
N LYS A 2 20.37 6.91 16.39
CA LYS A 2 19.30 6.63 15.39
C LYS A 2 19.30 5.16 14.93
N LEU A 3 20.45 4.61 14.54
CA LEU A 3 20.57 3.23 14.05
C LEU A 3 20.15 2.19 15.11
N ILE A 4 20.59 2.35 16.35
CA ILE A 4 20.22 1.42 17.45
C ILE A 4 18.71 1.44 17.67
N PHE A 5 18.09 2.61 17.59
CA PHE A 5 16.65 2.76 17.74
C PHE A 5 15.87 2.13 16.57
N GLN A 6 16.37 2.25 15.34
CA GLN A 6 15.80 1.58 14.18
C GLN A 6 15.84 0.05 14.33
N ILE A 7 16.99 -0.50 14.74
CA ILE A 7 17.16 -1.94 14.99
C ILE A 7 16.20 -2.42 16.09
N TYR A 8 16.06 -1.65 17.17
CA TYR A 8 15.14 -1.95 18.26
C TYR A 8 13.69 -1.99 17.82
N LEU A 9 13.21 -0.96 17.11
CA LEU A 9 11.82 -0.90 16.61
C LEU A 9 11.54 -2.02 15.59
N LYS A 10 12.48 -2.28 14.68
CA LYS A 10 12.41 -3.37 13.72
C LYS A 10 12.28 -4.72 14.42
N PHE A 11 13.09 -4.98 15.44
CA PHE A 11 13.03 -6.21 16.23
C PHE A 11 11.66 -6.41 16.87
N LEU A 12 11.13 -5.38 17.54
CA LEU A 12 9.80 -5.44 18.17
C LEU A 12 8.67 -5.60 17.14
N ALA A 13 8.75 -4.93 16.00
CA ALA A 13 7.79 -5.11 14.90
C ALA A 13 7.79 -6.56 14.37
N LYS A 14 8.97 -7.17 14.20
CA LYS A 14 9.08 -8.58 13.81
C LYS A 14 8.47 -9.54 14.84
N ILE A 15 8.56 -9.24 16.12
CA ILE A 15 7.88 -10.03 17.18
C ILE A 15 6.36 -9.97 16.98
N ILE A 16 5.79 -8.78 16.74
CA ILE A 16 4.34 -8.63 16.46
C ILE A 16 3.93 -9.42 15.23
N ILE A 17 4.65 -9.28 14.11
CA ILE A 17 4.38 -10.04 12.89
C ILE A 17 4.43 -11.55 13.15
N LYS A 18 5.45 -12.04 13.85
CA LYS A 18 5.60 -13.46 14.17
C LYS A 18 4.49 -13.98 15.09
N LYS A 19 4.08 -13.17 16.08
CA LYS A 19 3.06 -13.53 17.07
C LYS A 19 1.66 -13.61 16.46
N PHE A 20 1.28 -12.62 15.66
CA PHE A 20 -0.09 -12.47 15.16
C PHE A 20 -0.27 -12.89 13.70
N LYS A 21 0.80 -13.00 12.94
CA LYS A 21 0.82 -13.40 11.52
C LYS A 21 -0.21 -12.65 10.68
N PRO A 22 -0.28 -11.31 10.75
CA PRO A 22 -1.23 -10.55 9.95
C PRO A 22 -0.87 -10.68 8.47
N ARG A 23 -1.87 -10.55 7.59
CA ARG A 23 -1.62 -10.42 6.15
C ARG A 23 -1.09 -9.02 5.88
N ILE A 24 0.12 -8.93 5.36
CA ILE A 24 0.80 -7.65 5.08
C ILE A 24 0.52 -7.26 3.64
N ILE A 25 -0.04 -6.07 3.46
CA ILE A 25 -0.30 -5.46 2.17
C ILE A 25 0.57 -4.21 2.06
N ALA A 26 1.43 -4.14 1.05
CA ALA A 26 2.28 -2.99 0.78
C ALA A 26 1.70 -2.14 -0.34
N VAL A 27 1.64 -0.83 -0.16
CA VAL A 27 1.35 0.14 -1.22
C VAL A 27 2.66 0.79 -1.64
N CYS A 28 3.03 0.55 -2.89
CA CYS A 28 4.27 0.96 -3.53
C CYS A 28 4.00 1.92 -4.68
N GLY A 29 5.02 2.61 -5.16
CA GLY A 29 4.92 3.51 -6.30
C GLY A 29 5.57 4.87 -6.06
N SER A 30 5.56 5.71 -7.08
CA SER A 30 6.19 7.04 -7.02
C SER A 30 5.29 8.05 -6.30
N THR A 31 4.00 8.09 -6.64
CA THR A 31 3.03 9.06 -6.12
C THR A 31 1.75 8.39 -5.60
N ASN A 32 0.91 9.16 -4.92
CA ASN A 32 -0.43 8.77 -4.44
C ASN A 32 -0.48 7.58 -3.44
N LYS A 33 0.65 7.10 -2.92
CA LYS A 33 0.69 5.99 -1.96
C LYS A 33 -0.12 6.25 -0.70
N SER A 34 0.11 7.38 -0.03
CA SER A 34 -0.61 7.73 1.21
C SER A 34 -2.11 7.90 0.98
N THR A 35 -2.50 8.47 -0.18
CA THR A 35 -3.92 8.60 -0.58
C THR A 35 -4.54 7.22 -0.80
N ALA A 36 -3.82 6.33 -1.49
CA ALA A 36 -4.26 4.96 -1.72
C ALA A 36 -4.41 4.18 -0.40
N VAL A 37 -3.43 4.28 0.52
CA VAL A 37 -3.52 3.65 1.85
C VAL A 37 -4.77 4.13 2.60
N ALA A 38 -5.00 5.44 2.64
CA ALA A 38 -6.15 6.01 3.35
C ALA A 38 -7.50 5.59 2.74
N ALA A 39 -7.64 5.68 1.41
CA ALA A 39 -8.87 5.31 0.71
C ALA A 39 -9.18 3.82 0.83
N ILE A 40 -8.19 2.95 0.60
CA ILE A 40 -8.33 1.50 0.71
C ILE A 40 -8.70 1.11 2.15
N ALA A 41 -8.01 1.65 3.14
CA ALA A 41 -8.33 1.37 4.55
C ALA A 41 -9.76 1.79 4.89
N ARG A 42 -10.22 2.96 4.42
CA ARG A 42 -11.57 3.47 4.64
C ARG A 42 -12.63 2.50 4.09
N VAL A 43 -12.49 2.07 2.85
CA VAL A 43 -13.53 1.27 2.19
C VAL A 43 -13.53 -0.21 2.62
N LEU A 44 -12.39 -0.74 3.09
CA LEU A 44 -12.30 -2.10 3.58
C LEU A 44 -12.70 -2.26 5.06
N SER A 45 -12.49 -1.22 5.89
CA SER A 45 -12.70 -1.29 7.34
C SER A 45 -14.10 -1.73 7.79
N PRO A 46 -15.20 -1.47 7.06
CA PRO A 46 -16.51 -1.98 7.44
C PRO A 46 -16.67 -3.50 7.33
N GLN A 47 -15.81 -4.17 6.58
CA GLN A 47 -15.89 -5.61 6.34
C GLN A 47 -14.79 -6.42 7.00
N ILE A 48 -13.63 -5.81 7.28
CA ILE A 48 -12.48 -6.51 7.84
C ILE A 48 -11.68 -5.60 8.77
N GLU A 49 -11.16 -6.17 9.85
CA GLU A 49 -10.28 -5.45 10.76
C GLU A 49 -8.91 -5.20 10.09
N ILE A 50 -8.62 -3.92 9.84
CA ILE A 50 -7.43 -3.46 9.14
C ILE A 50 -6.71 -2.37 9.94
N ALA A 51 -5.38 -2.46 10.05
CA ALA A 51 -4.54 -1.38 10.49
C ALA A 51 -3.81 -0.78 9.27
N ALA A 52 -3.78 0.53 9.18
CA ALA A 52 -3.13 1.23 8.07
C ALA A 52 -2.01 2.15 8.56
N SER A 53 -0.97 2.31 7.75
CA SER A 53 0.08 3.29 8.01
C SER A 53 -0.49 4.70 8.10
N PRO A 54 -0.16 5.47 9.14
CA PRO A 54 -0.36 6.91 9.14
C PRO A 54 0.40 7.57 7.98
N LYS A 55 -0.03 8.76 7.56
CA LYS A 55 0.64 9.51 6.50
C LYS A 55 2.14 9.67 6.79
N ASN A 56 2.98 9.42 5.78
CA ASN A 56 4.44 9.51 5.84
C ASN A 56 5.15 8.47 6.74
N TYR A 57 4.49 7.40 7.17
CA TYR A 57 5.11 6.29 7.91
C TYR A 57 5.55 5.18 6.95
N ASN A 58 6.48 5.50 6.05
CA ASN A 58 6.79 4.69 4.86
C ASN A 58 8.24 4.18 4.76
N ALA A 59 9.06 4.41 5.80
CA ALA A 59 10.49 4.05 5.82
C ALA A 59 10.88 3.31 7.11
N GLU A 60 12.18 3.17 7.36
CA GLU A 60 12.80 2.34 8.39
C GLU A 60 12.35 2.57 9.85
N ILE A 61 11.76 3.73 10.15
CA ILE A 61 11.12 4.02 11.45
C ILE A 61 9.60 3.96 11.35
N GLY A 62 9.03 4.51 10.27
CA GLY A 62 7.59 4.62 10.09
C GLY A 62 6.89 3.26 9.96
N ILE A 63 7.48 2.33 9.20
CA ILE A 63 6.93 0.98 9.04
C ILE A 63 6.86 0.22 10.36
N PRO A 64 7.93 0.12 11.17
CA PRO A 64 7.83 -0.47 12.51
C PRO A 64 6.81 0.21 13.41
N LEU A 65 6.72 1.54 13.40
CA LEU A 65 5.72 2.28 14.17
C LEU A 65 4.29 1.97 13.75
N SER A 66 4.04 1.81 12.44
CA SER A 66 2.74 1.39 11.90
C SER A 66 2.38 -0.01 12.39
N ILE A 67 3.32 -0.96 12.36
CA ILE A 67 3.13 -2.33 12.84
C ILE A 67 2.90 -2.35 14.34
N LEU A 68 3.64 -1.57 15.11
CA LEU A 68 3.47 -1.42 16.55
C LEU A 68 2.25 -0.57 16.92
N ARG A 69 1.58 0.06 15.95
CA ARG A 69 0.42 0.95 16.13
C ARG A 69 0.72 2.11 17.09
N ILE A 70 1.87 2.73 16.91
CA ILE A 70 2.35 3.82 17.77
C ILE A 70 2.40 5.12 16.98
N VAL A 71 1.69 6.12 17.48
CA VAL A 71 1.85 7.51 17.05
C VAL A 71 2.81 8.20 18.02
N PRO A 72 3.88 8.85 17.51
CA PRO A 72 4.84 9.56 18.35
C PRO A 72 4.20 10.72 19.10
N GLU A 73 4.47 10.79 20.40
CA GLU A 73 4.06 11.88 21.29
C GLU A 73 5.32 12.47 21.95
N GLY A 74 5.23 13.70 22.42
CA GLY A 74 6.31 14.43 23.08
C GLY A 74 6.75 15.66 22.31
N THR A 75 7.22 16.67 23.05
CA THR A 75 7.63 17.99 22.55
C THR A 75 9.09 18.00 22.14
N THR A 76 9.94 17.34 22.89
CA THR A 76 11.36 17.22 22.59
C THR A 76 11.69 15.93 21.86
N LYS A 77 12.84 15.90 21.19
CA LYS A 77 13.31 14.70 20.48
C LYS A 77 13.58 13.54 21.44
N ILE A 78 14.14 13.83 22.63
CA ILE A 78 14.48 12.82 23.64
C ILE A 78 13.22 12.23 24.27
N GLU A 79 12.27 13.06 24.70
CA GLU A 79 10.98 12.62 25.23
C GLU A 79 10.23 11.73 24.23
N ARG A 80 10.23 12.15 22.96
CA ARG A 80 9.60 11.39 21.88
C ARG A 80 10.22 10.00 21.72
N TRP A 81 11.54 9.88 21.73
CA TRP A 81 12.23 8.59 21.54
C TRP A 81 12.07 7.67 22.75
N SER A 82 12.19 8.19 23.97
CA SER A 82 11.98 7.39 25.18
C SER A 82 10.54 6.91 25.34
N SER A 83 9.57 7.78 25.05
CA SER A 83 8.16 7.43 25.05
C SER A 83 7.84 6.33 24.02
N ILE A 84 8.34 6.47 22.78
CA ILE A 84 8.17 5.45 21.74
C ILE A 84 8.79 4.12 22.19
N ALA A 85 10.01 4.12 22.73
CA ALA A 85 10.69 2.90 23.15
C ALA A 85 9.89 2.14 24.21
N LEU A 86 9.41 2.85 25.24
CA LEU A 86 8.62 2.24 26.31
C LEU A 86 7.26 1.73 25.80
N ARG A 87 6.58 2.52 24.97
CA ARG A 87 5.29 2.13 24.38
C ARG A 87 5.45 0.92 23.47
N ALA A 88 6.52 0.86 22.65
CA ALA A 88 6.81 -0.25 21.78
C ALA A 88 7.00 -1.56 22.55
N LEU A 89 7.76 -1.50 23.65
CA LEU A 89 7.95 -2.66 24.51
C LEU A 89 6.64 -3.11 25.15
N ARG A 90 5.88 -2.17 25.72
CA ARG A 90 4.54 -2.46 26.29
C ARG A 90 3.62 -3.10 25.29
N GLN A 91 3.59 -2.60 24.05
CA GLN A 91 2.72 -3.07 22.99
C GLN A 91 2.96 -4.56 22.69
N VAL A 92 4.21 -5.00 22.61
CA VAL A 92 4.58 -6.40 22.37
C VAL A 92 3.99 -7.34 23.44
N PHE A 93 4.04 -6.93 24.71
CA PHE A 93 3.59 -7.79 25.82
C PHE A 93 2.10 -7.64 26.13
N SER A 94 1.51 -6.45 25.95
CA SER A 94 0.11 -6.20 26.34
C SER A 94 -0.92 -6.56 25.26
N LEU A 95 -0.52 -6.60 23.98
CA LEU A 95 -1.45 -6.94 22.90
C LEU A 95 -1.93 -8.38 22.99
N LYS A 96 -3.26 -8.53 23.14
CA LYS A 96 -3.97 -9.82 23.12
C LYS A 96 -4.54 -10.12 21.72
N THR A 97 -4.94 -9.10 20.99
CA THR A 97 -5.52 -9.19 19.64
C THR A 97 -4.79 -8.23 18.71
N TYR A 98 -4.84 -8.52 17.42
CA TYR A 98 -4.20 -7.71 16.37
C TYR A 98 -5.02 -7.79 15.08
N PRO A 99 -5.12 -6.71 14.29
CA PRO A 99 -5.83 -6.73 13.02
C PRO A 99 -5.34 -7.84 12.09
N LYS A 100 -6.28 -8.44 11.37
CA LYS A 100 -5.97 -9.50 10.39
C LYS A 100 -5.14 -8.99 9.22
N ILE A 101 -5.27 -7.70 8.92
CA ILE A 101 -4.59 -7.04 7.81
C ILE A 101 -3.82 -5.83 8.34
N ILE A 102 -2.59 -5.68 7.82
CA ILE A 102 -1.82 -4.44 7.94
C ILE A 102 -1.60 -3.90 6.53
N LEU A 103 -2.04 -2.68 6.28
CA LEU A 103 -1.81 -1.93 5.05
C LEU A 103 -0.67 -0.93 5.27
N LEU A 104 0.47 -1.17 4.66
CA LEU A 104 1.70 -0.38 4.85
C LEU A 104 2.02 0.45 3.61
N GLU A 105 2.43 1.69 3.82
CA GLU A 105 3.04 2.51 2.77
C GLU A 105 4.53 2.18 2.68
N PHE A 106 5.03 1.77 1.51
CA PHE A 106 6.45 1.55 1.26
C PHE A 106 7.05 2.72 0.48
N GLY A 107 7.93 3.48 1.15
CA GLY A 107 8.75 4.54 0.54
C GLY A 107 10.11 3.99 0.18
N MET A 108 10.41 3.90 -1.11
CA MET A 108 11.67 3.37 -1.63
C MET A 108 12.23 4.34 -2.67
N HIS A 109 13.41 4.89 -2.40
CA HIS A 109 14.12 5.80 -3.29
C HIS A 109 15.43 5.21 -3.79
N ALA A 110 15.95 4.18 -3.11
CA ALA A 110 17.16 3.46 -3.45
C ALA A 110 17.01 1.94 -3.17
N PRO A 111 17.83 1.07 -3.80
CA PRO A 111 17.79 -0.38 -3.56
C PRO A 111 17.94 -0.76 -2.08
N MET A 112 18.73 -0.01 -1.31
CA MET A 112 18.90 -0.21 0.13
C MET A 112 17.60 0.01 0.92
N ASP A 113 16.75 0.94 0.47
CA ASP A 113 15.43 1.15 1.09
C ASP A 113 14.54 -0.06 0.85
N ALA A 114 14.57 -0.62 -0.37
CA ALA A 114 13.83 -1.83 -0.72
C ALA A 114 14.23 -3.03 0.16
N GLU A 115 15.53 -3.22 0.39
CA GLU A 115 16.03 -4.25 1.29
C GLU A 115 15.55 -4.04 2.73
N THR A 116 15.63 -2.79 3.20
CA THR A 116 15.22 -2.41 4.55
C THR A 116 13.73 -2.69 4.80
N VAL A 117 12.84 -2.27 3.87
CA VAL A 117 11.40 -2.48 4.06
C VAL A 117 11.02 -3.96 3.99
N LEU A 118 11.64 -4.74 3.10
CA LEU A 118 11.43 -6.19 2.99
C LEU A 118 11.93 -6.94 4.23
N ASP A 119 13.06 -6.53 4.79
CA ASP A 119 13.57 -7.13 6.02
C ASP A 119 12.72 -6.79 7.25
N ILE A 120 12.02 -5.64 7.25
CA ILE A 120 11.06 -5.32 8.31
C ILE A 120 9.77 -6.13 8.14
N ALA A 121 9.18 -6.10 6.95
CA ALA A 121 7.86 -6.65 6.67
C ALA A 121 7.73 -7.11 5.21
N ALA A 122 8.01 -8.38 4.95
CA ALA A 122 7.79 -8.97 3.63
C ALA A 122 6.28 -9.04 3.33
N PRO A 123 5.80 -8.45 2.22
CA PRO A 123 4.38 -8.36 1.94
C PRO A 123 3.81 -9.65 1.32
N ASN A 124 2.53 -9.92 1.62
CA ASN A 124 1.73 -10.95 0.96
C ASN A 124 1.09 -10.42 -0.33
N ILE A 125 0.79 -9.12 -0.36
CA ILE A 125 0.22 -8.43 -1.52
C ILE A 125 0.95 -7.09 -1.68
N CYS A 126 1.31 -6.75 -2.93
CA CYS A 126 1.84 -5.44 -3.28
C CYS A 126 0.88 -4.73 -4.24
N ILE A 127 0.48 -3.51 -3.88
CA ILE A 127 -0.29 -2.62 -4.74
C ILE A 127 0.67 -1.56 -5.28
N PHE A 128 0.83 -1.49 -6.60
CA PHE A 128 1.64 -0.48 -7.26
C PHE A 128 0.75 0.60 -7.84
N THR A 129 0.86 1.83 -7.33
CA THR A 129 0.08 2.97 -7.83
C THR A 129 0.56 3.42 -9.21
N ASN A 130 1.83 3.74 -9.33
CA ASN A 130 2.52 4.07 -10.58
C ASN A 130 4.03 4.05 -10.37
N LEU A 131 4.80 3.81 -11.42
CA LEU A 131 6.26 3.97 -11.45
C LEU A 131 6.71 5.09 -12.37
N ALA A 132 5.86 5.49 -13.33
CA ALA A 132 6.18 6.58 -14.24
C ALA A 132 6.24 7.90 -13.48
N PRO A 133 7.39 8.54 -13.37
CA PRO A 133 7.47 9.89 -12.86
C PRO A 133 7.02 10.83 -13.97
N SER A 134 5.82 11.38 -13.87
CA SER A 134 5.37 12.46 -14.77
C SER A 134 6.29 13.69 -14.75
N ILE A 135 7.24 13.76 -13.81
CA ILE A 135 8.15 14.88 -13.57
C ILE A 135 9.63 14.48 -13.76
N LEU A 136 9.97 13.16 -13.85
CA LEU A 136 11.35 12.68 -13.83
C LEU A 136 11.80 12.00 -15.14
N SER A 137 11.05 12.13 -16.21
CA SER A 137 11.19 11.36 -17.46
C SER A 137 12.55 11.48 -18.18
N HIS A 138 13.46 12.34 -17.72
CA HIS A 138 14.78 12.55 -18.35
C HIS A 138 15.93 12.81 -17.35
N THR A 139 15.84 12.28 -16.11
CA THR A 139 16.88 12.48 -15.11
C THR A 139 17.44 11.17 -14.58
N ASP A 140 18.69 11.19 -14.06
CA ASP A 140 19.35 10.07 -13.37
C ASP A 140 18.46 9.42 -12.28
N LYS A 141 17.47 10.15 -11.80
CA LYS A 141 16.50 9.67 -10.79
C LYS A 141 15.54 8.62 -11.32
N SER A 142 15.15 8.67 -12.61
CA SER A 142 14.26 7.66 -13.20
C SER A 142 14.92 6.29 -13.28
N GLU A 143 16.20 6.27 -13.68
CA GLU A 143 16.99 5.04 -13.73
C GLU A 143 17.19 4.43 -12.33
N GLN A 144 17.47 5.27 -11.32
CA GLN A 144 17.58 4.84 -9.94
C GLN A 144 16.27 4.26 -9.42
N TYR A 145 15.13 4.86 -9.76
CA TYR A 145 13.80 4.34 -9.42
C TYR A 145 13.56 2.96 -10.03
N ASN A 146 13.81 2.80 -11.34
CA ASN A 146 13.65 1.52 -12.03
C ASN A 146 14.55 0.43 -11.44
N LYS A 147 15.80 0.76 -11.12
CA LYS A 147 16.72 -0.15 -10.43
C LYS A 147 16.20 -0.55 -9.05
N THR A 148 15.66 0.39 -8.30
CA THR A 148 15.10 0.16 -6.96
C THR A 148 13.91 -0.79 -7.01
N PHE A 149 12.96 -0.54 -7.90
CA PHE A 149 11.77 -1.39 -8.02
C PHE A 149 12.08 -2.76 -8.62
N SER A 150 12.98 -2.86 -9.61
CA SER A 150 13.45 -4.14 -10.12
C SER A 150 14.15 -4.96 -9.02
N TYR A 151 14.97 -4.31 -8.19
CA TYR A 151 15.61 -4.96 -7.05
C TYR A 151 14.56 -5.43 -6.01
N PHE A 152 13.58 -4.60 -5.69
CA PHE A 152 12.49 -4.92 -4.78
C PHE A 152 11.71 -6.14 -5.27
N LEU A 153 11.24 -6.14 -6.52
CA LEU A 153 10.46 -7.22 -7.10
C LEU A 153 11.20 -8.55 -7.11
N ARG A 154 12.47 -8.56 -7.47
CA ARG A 154 13.29 -9.79 -7.46
C ARG A 154 13.48 -10.40 -6.06
N ARG A 155 13.27 -9.62 -5.02
CA ARG A 155 13.40 -10.05 -3.61
C ARG A 155 12.09 -10.31 -2.91
N LEU A 156 10.96 -10.03 -3.56
CA LEU A 156 9.66 -10.40 -3.02
C LEU A 156 9.55 -11.91 -2.82
N PRO A 157 8.84 -12.35 -1.77
CA PRO A 157 8.45 -13.76 -1.65
C PRO A 157 7.73 -14.22 -2.91
N LYS A 158 8.02 -15.42 -3.40
CA LYS A 158 7.39 -15.99 -4.61
C LYS A 158 5.87 -16.06 -4.54
N GLU A 159 5.32 -16.10 -3.31
CA GLU A 159 3.88 -16.17 -3.06
C GLU A 159 3.20 -14.79 -3.05
N THR A 160 3.94 -13.70 -3.19
CA THR A 160 3.38 -12.35 -3.20
C THR A 160 2.51 -12.14 -4.42
N ILE A 161 1.29 -11.63 -4.20
CA ILE A 161 0.37 -11.22 -5.27
C ILE A 161 0.64 -9.76 -5.60
N LEU A 162 0.70 -9.43 -6.88
CA LEU A 162 0.86 -8.06 -7.36
C LEU A 162 -0.49 -7.52 -7.85
N ILE A 163 -0.80 -6.29 -7.47
CA ILE A 163 -1.89 -5.49 -8.03
C ILE A 163 -1.22 -4.31 -8.74
N THR A 164 -1.30 -4.27 -10.08
CA THR A 164 -0.52 -3.34 -10.90
C THR A 164 -1.42 -2.47 -11.77
N ASN A 165 -0.98 -1.24 -12.04
CA ASN A 165 -1.61 -0.36 -13.01
C ASN A 165 -1.16 -0.77 -14.42
N ALA A 166 -2.10 -1.31 -15.23
CA ALA A 166 -1.86 -1.74 -16.61
C ALA A 166 -1.61 -0.58 -17.59
N ASP A 167 -1.90 0.65 -17.17
CA ASP A 167 -1.64 1.84 -17.98
C ASP A 167 -0.21 2.40 -17.74
N ASP A 168 0.55 1.78 -16.83
CA ASP A 168 1.95 2.10 -16.60
C ASP A 168 2.86 1.07 -17.28
N PRO A 169 3.52 1.42 -18.40
CA PRO A 169 4.34 0.48 -19.18
C PRO A 169 5.51 -0.09 -18.39
N HIS A 170 6.06 0.64 -17.41
CA HIS A 170 7.14 0.13 -16.57
C HIS A 170 6.64 -0.95 -15.60
N LEU A 171 5.41 -0.82 -15.08
CA LEU A 171 4.80 -1.85 -14.24
C LEU A 171 4.50 -3.10 -15.06
N GLU A 172 4.04 -2.98 -16.30
CA GLU A 172 3.78 -4.12 -17.18
C GLU A 172 5.07 -4.89 -17.53
N GLU A 173 6.17 -4.19 -17.79
CA GLU A 173 7.48 -4.82 -18.00
C GLU A 173 7.93 -5.61 -16.75
N LEU A 174 7.79 -5.03 -15.57
CA LEU A 174 8.17 -5.66 -14.32
C LEU A 174 7.22 -6.80 -13.90
N ALA A 175 5.93 -6.71 -14.24
CA ALA A 175 4.93 -7.73 -13.94
C ALA A 175 5.22 -9.08 -14.63
N GLN A 176 5.97 -9.09 -15.72
CA GLN A 176 6.37 -10.32 -16.43
C GLN A 176 7.17 -11.30 -15.55
N PHE A 177 7.80 -10.82 -14.48
CA PHE A 177 8.49 -11.69 -13.51
C PHE A 177 7.53 -12.46 -12.58
N PHE A 178 6.21 -12.16 -12.63
CA PHE A 178 5.18 -12.76 -11.78
C PHE A 178 3.95 -13.18 -12.60
N PRO A 179 4.08 -14.02 -13.63
CA PRO A 179 3.03 -14.23 -14.64
C PRO A 179 1.69 -14.70 -14.07
N ASP A 180 1.71 -15.55 -13.04
CA ASP A 180 0.51 -16.18 -12.48
C ASP A 180 -0.08 -15.46 -11.26
N LYS A 181 0.51 -14.34 -10.84
CA LYS A 181 0.17 -13.67 -9.57
C LYS A 181 0.00 -12.16 -9.72
N VAL A 182 -0.44 -11.73 -10.89
CA VAL A 182 -0.71 -10.31 -11.18
C VAL A 182 -2.20 -10.10 -11.38
N SER A 183 -2.76 -9.13 -10.67
CA SER A 183 -4.08 -8.57 -10.93
C SER A 183 -3.93 -7.15 -11.44
N ARG A 184 -4.38 -6.90 -12.66
CA ARG A 184 -4.20 -5.65 -13.37
C ARG A 184 -5.40 -4.75 -13.24
N TYR A 185 -5.18 -3.47 -13.00
CA TYR A 185 -6.23 -2.46 -13.04
C TYR A 185 -5.84 -1.29 -13.95
N GLY A 186 -6.81 -0.61 -14.53
CA GLY A 186 -6.56 0.53 -15.41
C GLY A 186 -7.62 0.71 -16.49
N GLN A 187 -7.38 1.61 -17.44
CA GLN A 187 -8.22 1.84 -18.61
C GLN A 187 -7.88 0.89 -19.78
N ASN A 188 -6.65 0.34 -19.77
CA ASN A 188 -6.15 -0.55 -20.81
C ASN A 188 -7.01 -1.82 -20.94
N THR A 189 -7.09 -2.36 -22.14
CA THR A 189 -7.81 -3.62 -22.43
C THR A 189 -7.22 -4.84 -21.73
N ALA A 190 -5.95 -4.79 -21.34
CA ALA A 190 -5.29 -5.84 -20.56
C ALA A 190 -5.65 -5.83 -19.06
N SER A 191 -6.47 -4.86 -18.60
CA SER A 191 -6.87 -4.75 -17.19
C SER A 191 -7.92 -5.79 -16.82
N ASP A 192 -7.67 -6.53 -15.72
CA ASP A 192 -8.68 -7.41 -15.10
C ASP A 192 -9.80 -6.59 -14.44
N TRP A 193 -9.44 -5.39 -13.95
CA TRP A 193 -10.31 -4.39 -13.34
C TRP A 193 -10.27 -3.13 -14.18
N LYS A 194 -11.13 -3.11 -15.20
CA LYS A 194 -11.13 -2.04 -16.19
C LYS A 194 -11.91 -0.82 -15.72
N LEU A 195 -11.28 0.35 -15.84
CA LEU A 195 -11.93 1.64 -15.70
C LEU A 195 -12.55 2.08 -17.03
N SER A 196 -13.79 2.56 -16.97
CA SER A 196 -14.47 3.13 -18.15
C SER A 196 -15.42 4.24 -17.74
N GLU A 197 -15.82 5.05 -18.72
CA GLU A 197 -16.80 6.13 -18.57
C GLU A 197 -16.43 7.10 -17.45
N ILE A 198 -15.16 7.51 -17.37
CA ILE A 198 -14.70 8.44 -16.36
C ILE A 198 -15.15 9.84 -16.73
N LEU A 199 -16.03 10.41 -15.90
CA LEU A 199 -16.65 11.71 -16.11
C LEU A 199 -16.50 12.57 -14.86
N ASP A 200 -16.01 13.79 -15.02
CA ASP A 200 -16.06 14.81 -13.98
C ASP A 200 -17.44 15.47 -13.96
N THR A 201 -18.04 15.59 -12.78
CA THR A 201 -19.34 16.21 -12.53
C THR A 201 -19.17 17.43 -11.61
N ASP A 202 -20.20 18.23 -11.41
CA ASP A 202 -20.13 19.38 -10.50
C ASP A 202 -19.85 18.99 -9.03
N SER A 203 -20.10 17.73 -8.66
CA SER A 203 -20.00 17.24 -7.28
C SER A 203 -18.90 16.19 -7.06
N GLY A 204 -18.07 15.92 -8.07
CA GLY A 204 -17.03 14.91 -7.98
C GLY A 204 -16.79 14.18 -9.29
N GLN A 205 -16.45 12.91 -9.23
CA GLN A 205 -16.16 12.06 -10.39
C GLN A 205 -17.02 10.82 -10.41
N GLU A 206 -17.54 10.44 -11.57
CA GLU A 206 -18.28 9.20 -11.81
C GLU A 206 -17.54 8.33 -12.80
N PHE A 207 -17.54 7.00 -12.59
CA PHE A 207 -16.91 6.02 -13.48
C PHE A 207 -17.40 4.61 -13.20
N ASN A 208 -17.12 3.70 -14.12
CA ASN A 208 -17.37 2.28 -13.92
C ASN A 208 -16.08 1.52 -13.64
N VAL A 209 -16.11 0.61 -12.67
CA VAL A 209 -15.13 -0.47 -12.52
C VAL A 209 -15.74 -1.74 -13.07
N ILE A 210 -15.10 -2.35 -14.07
CA ILE A 210 -15.62 -3.52 -14.79
C ILE A 210 -14.69 -4.70 -14.53
N ARG A 211 -15.28 -5.83 -14.14
CA ARG A 211 -14.59 -7.13 -14.09
C ARG A 211 -15.41 -8.17 -14.85
N GLN A 212 -14.84 -8.69 -15.93
CA GLN A 212 -15.56 -9.61 -16.82
C GLN A 212 -16.90 -8.98 -17.30
N SER A 213 -18.05 -9.53 -16.91
CA SER A 213 -19.38 -8.99 -17.22
C SER A 213 -20.01 -8.16 -16.08
N GLU A 214 -19.36 -8.06 -14.94
CA GLU A 214 -19.88 -7.27 -13.81
C GLU A 214 -19.43 -5.82 -13.91
N ILE A 215 -20.37 -4.89 -13.71
CA ILE A 215 -20.15 -3.45 -13.74
C ILE A 215 -20.47 -2.88 -12.36
N PHE A 216 -19.52 -2.15 -11.80
CA PHE A 216 -19.64 -1.44 -10.52
C PHE A 216 -19.55 0.07 -10.77
N PRO A 217 -20.72 0.78 -10.93
CA PRO A 217 -20.69 2.24 -11.03
C PRO A 217 -20.28 2.87 -9.71
N VAL A 218 -19.31 3.76 -9.77
CA VAL A 218 -18.72 4.44 -8.60
C VAL A 218 -18.89 5.94 -8.75
N LYS A 219 -19.27 6.61 -7.65
CA LYS A 219 -19.34 8.05 -7.53
C LYS A 219 -18.41 8.50 -6.42
N LEU A 220 -17.47 9.37 -6.73
CA LEU A 220 -16.54 9.95 -5.77
C LEU A 220 -16.78 11.44 -5.63
N LYS A 221 -16.61 11.98 -4.43
CA LYS A 221 -16.59 13.44 -4.19
C LYS A 221 -15.25 14.08 -4.55
N GLU A 222 -14.21 13.27 -4.62
CA GLU A 222 -12.87 13.67 -5.01
C GLU A 222 -12.73 13.67 -6.54
N PHE A 223 -11.85 14.54 -7.05
CA PHE A 223 -11.54 14.68 -8.45
C PHE A 223 -10.17 14.08 -8.79
N GLY A 224 -10.03 13.72 -10.05
CA GLY A 224 -8.76 13.33 -10.64
C GLY A 224 -8.64 11.82 -10.91
N LEU A 225 -8.07 11.52 -12.06
CA LEU A 225 -7.93 10.16 -12.58
C LEU A 225 -7.26 9.19 -11.58
N HIS A 226 -6.35 9.70 -10.74
CA HIS A 226 -5.70 8.88 -9.71
C HIS A 226 -6.68 8.31 -8.66
N GLN A 227 -7.81 8.98 -8.41
CA GLN A 227 -8.83 8.48 -7.50
C GLN A 227 -9.56 7.27 -8.10
N ALA A 228 -9.88 7.31 -9.39
CA ALA A 228 -10.45 6.16 -10.10
C ALA A 228 -9.50 4.96 -10.09
N TYR A 229 -8.20 5.18 -10.31
CA TYR A 229 -7.19 4.13 -10.21
C TYR A 229 -7.09 3.52 -8.81
N ILE A 230 -7.16 4.34 -7.76
CA ILE A 230 -7.18 3.87 -6.37
C ILE A 230 -8.42 3.00 -6.11
N ALA A 231 -9.58 3.42 -6.63
CA ALA A 231 -10.81 2.64 -6.51
C ALA A 231 -10.67 1.28 -7.20
N ALA A 232 -10.19 1.24 -8.45
CA ALA A 232 -9.97 -0.01 -9.17
C ALA A 232 -8.98 -0.95 -8.44
N ALA A 233 -7.89 -0.40 -7.89
CA ALA A 233 -6.96 -1.17 -7.06
C ALA A 233 -7.61 -1.71 -5.77
N ALA A 234 -8.52 -0.93 -5.15
CA ALA A 234 -9.28 -1.37 -3.97
C ALA A 234 -10.26 -2.51 -4.32
N PHE A 235 -10.93 -2.46 -5.48
CA PHE A 235 -11.76 -3.56 -5.98
C PHE A 235 -10.92 -4.82 -6.21
N ALA A 236 -9.75 -4.70 -6.85
CA ALA A 236 -8.82 -5.80 -7.07
C ALA A 236 -8.40 -6.45 -5.75
N LEU A 237 -7.99 -5.63 -4.77
CA LEU A 237 -7.63 -6.10 -3.44
C LEU A 237 -8.81 -6.77 -2.74
N SER A 238 -10.00 -6.17 -2.79
CA SER A 238 -11.20 -6.69 -2.14
C SER A 238 -11.59 -8.06 -2.67
N SER A 239 -11.44 -8.28 -3.97
CA SER A 239 -11.67 -9.59 -4.59
C SER A 239 -10.65 -10.64 -4.12
N ILE A 240 -9.36 -10.29 -4.01
CA ILE A 240 -8.32 -11.19 -3.49
C ILE A 240 -8.56 -11.53 -2.02
N LEU A 241 -9.21 -10.63 -1.28
CA LEU A 241 -9.59 -10.81 0.12
C LEU A 241 -10.97 -11.45 0.30
N GLU A 242 -11.66 -11.79 -0.79
CA GLU A 242 -13.01 -12.39 -0.81
C GLU A 242 -14.06 -11.54 -0.08
N LEU A 243 -13.96 -10.19 -0.20
CA LEU A 243 -14.89 -9.24 0.36
C LEU A 243 -16.07 -8.97 -0.59
N ASP A 244 -17.17 -8.48 -0.03
CA ASP A 244 -18.36 -8.09 -0.79
C ASP A 244 -18.09 -6.80 -1.60
N LEU A 245 -17.99 -6.94 -2.92
CA LEU A 245 -17.66 -5.85 -3.83
C LEU A 245 -18.76 -4.79 -3.92
N LYS A 246 -20.03 -5.17 -3.70
CA LYS A 246 -21.14 -4.20 -3.66
C LYS A 246 -21.04 -3.29 -2.44
N LYS A 247 -20.58 -3.81 -1.31
CA LYS A 247 -20.31 -2.98 -0.14
C LYS A 247 -19.12 -2.06 -0.37
N ILE A 248 -18.06 -2.53 -1.05
CA ILE A 248 -16.93 -1.68 -1.44
C ILE A 248 -17.40 -0.53 -2.34
N GLN A 249 -18.23 -0.81 -3.34
CA GLN A 249 -18.85 0.21 -4.19
C GLN A 249 -19.60 1.25 -3.38
N GLN A 250 -20.44 0.82 -2.43
CA GLN A 250 -21.21 1.72 -1.56
C GLN A 250 -20.32 2.60 -0.68
N GLU A 251 -19.21 2.05 -0.16
CA GLU A 251 -18.28 2.82 0.68
C GLU A 251 -17.52 3.90 -0.11
N PHE A 252 -17.29 3.72 -1.39
CA PHE A 252 -16.74 4.76 -2.26
C PHE A 252 -17.73 5.89 -2.52
N SER A 253 -19.03 5.60 -2.54
CA SER A 253 -20.08 6.57 -2.88
C SER A 253 -20.60 7.38 -1.65
N LYS A 254 -20.02 7.18 -0.46
CA LYS A 254 -20.32 7.95 0.76
C LYS A 254 -19.46 9.22 0.86
#